data_2e5fcb669768443f8fd60323334b1c17
#
_entry.id   2e5fcb669768443f8fd60323334b1c17
#
_cell.length_a   1.000
_cell.length_b   1.000
_cell.length_c   1.000
_cell.angle_alpha   90.00
_cell.angle_beta   90.00
_cell.angle_gamma   90.00
#
_symmetry.space_group_name_H-M   'P 1'
#
loop_
_entity.id
_entity.type
_entity.pdbx_description
1 polymer ?
#
loop_
_entity_poly.entity_id
_entity_poly.type
_entity_poly.pdbx_seq_one_letter_code
_entity_poly.pdbx_strand_id
1 'polypeptide(L)'
;MDNQKLWYVVNTYSGHESKVKEKLEMRINSMGMQDNIFRVIIPEQKEIEVKDGVSKEKVKKMFPGYVLIEMIMSDEAWYVVRNTPGVTGFIGSSGKGAKPVPLLPSEIDTILKNMGMSRLDIDNELTEGEKVKVVDGPFKNMFGKIQTVDKENSTFTVLIDLFGQETPVDVTLSQVEKA
;
A
#
# COMPACT_ATOMS: atom_id res chain seq x y z
N MET A 1 -8.78 -14.96 -20.12
CA MET A 1 -9.21 -13.99 -19.09
C MET A 1 -8.00 -13.66 -18.24
N ASP A 2 -7.61 -12.40 -18.25
CA ASP A 2 -6.48 -11.96 -17.46
C ASP A 2 -6.87 -11.87 -15.99
N ASN A 3 -6.52 -12.89 -15.21
CA ASN A 3 -6.66 -12.86 -13.76
C ASN A 3 -5.48 -12.14 -13.11
N GLN A 4 -5.04 -11.04 -13.70
CA GLN A 4 -3.91 -10.29 -13.19
C GLN A 4 -4.35 -9.23 -12.19
N LYS A 5 -3.65 -9.16 -11.06
CA LYS A 5 -3.77 -8.06 -10.12
C LYS A 5 -3.16 -6.80 -10.74
N LEU A 6 -3.99 -5.83 -11.01
CA LEU A 6 -3.57 -4.56 -11.59
C LEU A 6 -4.12 -3.40 -10.75
N TRP A 7 -3.48 -2.27 -10.87
CA TRP A 7 -3.90 -1.06 -10.18
C TRP A 7 -4.77 -0.19 -11.06
N TYR A 8 -5.88 0.26 -10.49
CA TYR A 8 -6.85 1.13 -11.16
C TYR A 8 -7.07 2.37 -10.31
N VAL A 9 -7.46 3.46 -10.96
CA VAL A 9 -7.77 4.72 -10.29
C VAL A 9 -9.25 4.99 -10.42
N VAL A 10 -9.89 5.33 -9.31
CA VAL A 10 -11.27 5.78 -9.30
C VAL A 10 -11.34 7.25 -8.90
N ASN A 11 -12.28 7.95 -9.50
CA ASN A 11 -12.64 9.31 -9.13
C ASN A 11 -13.67 9.28 -8.00
N THR A 12 -13.47 10.16 -7.04
CA THR A 12 -14.42 10.39 -5.95
C THR A 12 -14.71 11.87 -5.81
N TYR A 13 -15.71 12.22 -5.03
CA TYR A 13 -15.88 13.60 -4.63
C TYR A 13 -14.72 14.02 -3.73
N SER A 14 -14.21 15.23 -3.92
CA SER A 14 -13.10 15.76 -3.12
C SER A 14 -13.47 15.79 -1.63
N GLY A 15 -12.58 15.25 -0.80
CA GLY A 15 -12.82 15.10 0.64
C GLY A 15 -13.56 13.83 1.05
N HIS A 16 -14.01 13.01 0.08
CA HIS A 16 -14.75 11.77 0.35
C HIS A 16 -13.89 10.51 0.22
N GLU A 17 -12.61 10.63 -0.04
CA GLU A 17 -11.70 9.52 -0.31
C GLU A 17 -11.68 8.50 0.85
N SER A 18 -11.55 8.98 2.08
CA SER A 18 -11.54 8.11 3.28
C SER A 18 -12.86 7.37 3.46
N LYS A 19 -13.97 8.05 3.22
CA LYS A 19 -15.30 7.44 3.30
C LYS A 19 -15.51 6.39 2.22
N VAL A 20 -15.02 6.65 1.02
CA VAL A 20 -15.07 5.70 -0.10
C VAL A 20 -14.25 4.46 0.24
N LYS A 21 -13.04 4.63 0.73
CA LYS A 21 -12.18 3.52 1.15
C LYS A 21 -12.89 2.66 2.21
N GLU A 22 -13.41 3.27 3.24
CA GLU A 22 -14.12 2.56 4.33
C GLU A 22 -15.33 1.79 3.82
N LYS A 23 -16.18 2.43 3.03
CA LYS A 23 -17.37 1.79 2.45
C LYS A 23 -17.04 0.68 1.47
N LEU A 24 -15.98 0.87 0.68
CA LEU A 24 -15.52 -0.14 -0.26
C LEU A 24 -14.98 -1.37 0.48
N GLU A 25 -14.17 -1.17 1.51
CA GLU A 25 -13.65 -2.27 2.34
C GLU A 25 -14.78 -3.05 3.01
N MET A 26 -15.81 -2.36 3.50
CA MET A 26 -17.00 -3.00 4.06
C MET A 26 -17.74 -3.84 3.01
N ARG A 27 -17.89 -3.34 1.79
CA ARG A 27 -18.52 -4.08 0.70
C ARG A 27 -17.72 -5.29 0.27
N ILE A 28 -16.39 -5.16 0.20
CA ILE A 28 -15.50 -6.28 -0.10
C ILE A 28 -15.73 -7.43 0.89
N ASN A 29 -15.81 -7.11 2.17
CA ASN A 29 -16.04 -8.10 3.22
C ASN A 29 -17.45 -8.68 3.19
N SER A 30 -18.47 -7.84 3.01
CA SER A 30 -19.87 -8.29 3.03
C SER A 30 -20.28 -9.07 1.79
N MET A 31 -19.67 -8.78 0.64
CA MET A 31 -19.96 -9.42 -0.64
C MET A 31 -18.99 -10.54 -1.01
N GLY A 32 -18.00 -10.83 -0.16
CA GLY A 32 -17.03 -11.88 -0.41
C GLY A 32 -16.11 -11.61 -1.60
N MET A 33 -15.73 -10.35 -1.82
CA MET A 33 -14.90 -9.92 -2.95
C MET A 33 -13.41 -9.85 -2.63
N GLN A 34 -12.97 -10.46 -1.53
CA GLN A 34 -11.57 -10.43 -1.10
C GLN A 34 -10.60 -11.06 -2.11
N ASP A 35 -11.08 -11.99 -2.92
CA ASP A 35 -10.29 -12.64 -3.96
C ASP A 35 -10.20 -11.81 -5.24
N ASN A 36 -10.97 -10.74 -5.35
CA ASN A 36 -11.04 -9.89 -6.53
C ASN A 36 -10.50 -8.49 -6.27
N ILE A 37 -10.75 -7.94 -5.09
CA ILE A 37 -10.30 -6.61 -4.69
C ILE A 37 -9.42 -6.77 -3.46
N PHE A 38 -8.13 -6.43 -3.62
CA PHE A 38 -7.11 -6.74 -2.60
C PHE A 38 -6.76 -5.55 -1.72
N ARG A 39 -6.63 -4.37 -2.33
CA ARG A 39 -6.19 -3.17 -1.61
C ARG A 39 -6.87 -1.92 -2.12
N VAL A 40 -7.09 -1.00 -1.19
CA VAL A 40 -7.61 0.34 -1.48
C VAL A 40 -6.67 1.34 -0.82
N ILE A 41 -6.05 2.21 -1.62
CA ILE A 41 -5.06 3.16 -1.13
C ILE A 41 -5.46 4.57 -1.53
N ILE A 42 -5.39 5.49 -0.57
CA ILE A 42 -5.55 6.91 -0.82
C ILE A 42 -4.15 7.50 -1.03
N PRO A 43 -3.87 8.13 -2.20
CA PRO A 43 -2.55 8.71 -2.46
C PRO A 43 -2.31 9.94 -1.61
N GLU A 44 -1.70 9.75 -0.46
CA GLU A 44 -1.37 10.79 0.52
C GLU A 44 0.13 10.83 0.76
N GLN A 45 0.65 12.01 0.98
CA GLN A 45 2.04 12.22 1.37
C GLN A 45 2.10 12.77 2.79
N LYS A 46 2.93 12.17 3.63
CA LYS A 46 3.18 12.67 4.98
C LYS A 46 4.34 13.65 4.93
N GLU A 47 4.11 14.85 5.38
CA GLU A 47 5.13 15.89 5.52
C GLU A 47 5.34 16.20 7.00
N ILE A 48 6.59 16.36 7.41
CA ILE A 48 6.92 16.83 8.76
C ILE A 48 7.13 18.34 8.68
N GLU A 49 6.25 19.09 9.31
CA GLU A 49 6.36 20.53 9.41
C GLU A 49 6.93 20.88 10.79
N VAL A 50 8.06 21.59 10.81
CA VAL A 50 8.66 22.11 12.04
C VAL A 50 8.29 23.57 12.19
N LYS A 51 7.47 23.89 13.21
CA LYS A 51 7.06 25.24 13.52
C LYS A 51 7.28 25.52 15.00
N ASP A 52 8.01 26.59 15.31
CA ASP A 52 8.34 26.99 16.68
C ASP A 52 9.03 25.89 17.52
N GLY A 53 9.89 25.09 16.90
CA GLY A 53 10.58 23.97 17.55
C GLY A 53 9.72 22.73 17.80
N VAL A 54 8.47 22.72 17.34
CA VAL A 54 7.55 21.59 17.46
C VAL A 54 7.38 20.93 16.10
N SER A 55 7.66 19.64 16.04
CA SER A 55 7.42 18.83 14.84
C SER A 55 5.95 18.43 14.79
N LYS A 56 5.26 18.78 13.71
CA LYS A 56 3.90 18.32 13.43
C LYS A 56 3.88 17.50 12.14
N GLU A 57 3.26 16.35 12.21
CA GLU A 57 3.02 15.52 11.02
C GLU A 57 1.80 16.07 10.29
N LYS A 58 1.98 16.48 9.04
CA LYS A 58 0.92 16.96 8.17
C LYS A 58 0.70 15.99 7.02
N VAL A 59 -0.53 15.57 6.83
CA VAL A 59 -0.90 14.71 5.70
C VAL A 59 -1.39 15.60 4.56
N LYS A 60 -0.73 15.47 3.41
CA LYS A 60 -1.09 16.17 2.19
C LYS A 60 -1.56 15.16 1.14
N LYS A 61 -2.74 15.37 0.59
CA LYS A 61 -3.24 14.54 -0.51
C LYS A 61 -2.52 14.92 -1.80
N MET A 62 -1.87 13.92 -2.43
CA MET A 62 -1.17 14.13 -3.72
C MET A 62 -2.16 14.31 -4.86
N PHE A 63 -3.24 13.54 -4.84
CA PHE A 63 -4.28 13.57 -5.86
C PHE A 63 -5.65 13.61 -5.19
N PRO A 64 -6.15 14.81 -4.81
CA PRO A 64 -7.49 14.93 -4.22
C PRO A 64 -8.58 14.42 -5.16
N GLY A 65 -9.49 13.61 -4.64
CA GLY A 65 -10.56 13.01 -5.42
C GLY A 65 -10.17 11.72 -6.16
N TYR A 66 -8.99 11.15 -5.88
CA TYR A 66 -8.53 9.90 -6.48
C TYR A 66 -8.28 8.84 -5.42
N VAL A 67 -8.63 7.60 -5.74
CA VAL A 67 -8.35 6.43 -4.90
C VAL A 67 -7.76 5.34 -5.78
N LEU A 68 -6.69 4.71 -5.31
CA LEU A 68 -6.02 3.61 -5.98
C LEU A 68 -6.59 2.28 -5.48
N ILE A 69 -6.91 1.38 -6.42
CA ILE A 69 -7.45 0.06 -6.08
C ILE A 69 -6.65 -1.01 -6.81
N GLU A 70 -6.10 -1.96 -6.06
CA GLU A 70 -5.51 -3.17 -6.63
C GLU A 70 -6.58 -4.25 -6.70
N MET A 71 -6.88 -4.68 -7.91
CA MET A 71 -7.95 -5.63 -8.14
C MET A 71 -7.75 -6.45 -9.40
N ILE A 72 -8.45 -7.57 -9.47
CA ILE A 72 -8.65 -8.31 -10.72
C ILE A 72 -9.92 -7.78 -11.35
N MET A 73 -9.81 -7.20 -12.54
CA MET A 73 -10.98 -6.63 -13.21
C MET A 73 -11.95 -7.71 -13.65
N SER A 74 -13.16 -7.63 -13.13
CA SER A 74 -14.29 -8.46 -13.51
C SER A 74 -15.55 -7.59 -13.51
N ASP A 75 -16.63 -8.06 -14.12
CA ASP A 75 -17.88 -7.32 -14.12
C ASP A 75 -18.42 -7.09 -12.71
N GLU A 76 -18.27 -8.10 -11.85
CA GLU A 76 -18.70 -8.03 -10.45
C GLU A 76 -17.87 -7.04 -9.65
N ALA A 77 -16.54 -7.13 -9.74
CA ALA A 77 -15.63 -6.22 -9.05
C ALA A 77 -15.80 -4.78 -9.52
N TRP A 78 -15.90 -4.57 -10.82
CA TRP A 78 -16.18 -3.27 -11.43
C TRP A 78 -17.49 -2.67 -10.90
N TYR A 79 -18.54 -3.47 -10.86
CA TYR A 79 -19.85 -3.06 -10.35
C TYR A 79 -19.80 -2.65 -8.88
N VAL A 80 -19.16 -3.45 -8.04
CA VAL A 80 -19.02 -3.17 -6.60
C VAL A 80 -18.29 -1.86 -6.35
N VAL A 81 -17.18 -1.64 -7.03
CA VAL A 81 -16.39 -0.40 -6.89
C VAL A 81 -17.17 0.80 -7.39
N ARG A 82 -17.72 0.72 -8.58
CA ARG A 82 -18.44 1.83 -9.20
C ARG A 82 -19.68 2.26 -8.42
N ASN A 83 -20.38 1.32 -7.82
CA ASN A 83 -21.60 1.60 -7.05
C ASN A 83 -21.34 1.93 -5.58
N THR A 84 -20.07 2.03 -5.17
CA THR A 84 -19.73 2.49 -3.84
C THR A 84 -20.09 3.98 -3.71
N PRO A 85 -20.83 4.38 -2.67
CA PRO A 85 -21.20 5.79 -2.48
C PRO A 85 -19.96 6.69 -2.39
N GLY A 86 -19.97 7.78 -3.16
CA GLY A 86 -18.85 8.72 -3.26
C GLY A 86 -17.97 8.50 -4.48
N VAL A 87 -18.01 7.32 -5.11
CA VAL A 87 -17.29 7.04 -6.35
C VAL A 87 -18.06 7.63 -7.52
N THR A 88 -17.41 8.46 -8.33
CA THR A 88 -17.99 9.04 -9.55
C THR A 88 -17.71 8.19 -10.79
N GLY A 89 -16.67 7.40 -10.79
CA GLY A 89 -16.31 6.47 -11.86
C GLY A 89 -14.82 6.11 -11.86
N PHE A 90 -14.46 5.20 -12.75
CA PHE A 90 -13.06 4.87 -13.00
C PHE A 90 -12.43 5.88 -13.96
N ILE A 91 -11.14 6.16 -13.73
CA ILE A 91 -10.34 6.95 -14.67
C ILE A 91 -9.87 6.03 -15.81
N GLY A 92 -9.87 6.56 -17.03
CA GLY A 92 -9.47 5.81 -18.21
C GLY A 92 -10.58 4.94 -18.82
N SER A 93 -11.78 5.02 -18.29
CA SER A 93 -12.95 4.38 -18.89
C SER A 93 -13.49 5.25 -20.03
N SER A 94 -13.54 4.69 -21.22
CA SER A 94 -13.95 5.43 -22.43
C SER A 94 -15.46 5.33 -22.74
N GLY A 95 -16.31 5.50 -21.71
CA GLY A 95 -17.75 5.54 -21.89
C GLY A 95 -18.53 4.66 -20.91
N LYS A 96 -19.85 4.67 -21.04
CA LYS A 96 -20.76 3.89 -20.19
C LYS A 96 -20.55 2.39 -20.40
N GLY A 97 -20.15 1.71 -19.35
CA GLY A 97 -19.96 0.25 -19.38
C GLY A 97 -18.59 -0.22 -19.90
N ALA A 98 -17.73 0.69 -20.30
CA ALA A 98 -16.36 0.32 -20.69
C ALA A 98 -15.48 0.09 -19.47
N LYS A 99 -14.70 -1.00 -19.48
CA LYS A 99 -13.74 -1.29 -18.42
C LYS A 99 -12.58 -0.31 -18.48
N PRO A 100 -12.08 0.14 -17.33
CA PRO A 100 -10.97 1.09 -17.28
C PRO A 100 -9.64 0.44 -17.68
N VAL A 101 -8.70 1.28 -18.07
CA VAL A 101 -7.32 0.87 -18.34
C VAL A 101 -6.54 0.89 -17.02
N PRO A 102 -5.79 -0.16 -16.68
CA PRO A 102 -4.97 -0.16 -15.48
C PRO A 102 -3.80 0.81 -15.58
N LEU A 103 -3.29 1.22 -14.42
CA LEU A 103 -2.06 1.99 -14.34
C LEU A 103 -0.87 1.16 -14.79
N LEU A 104 0.08 1.80 -15.47
CA LEU A 104 1.34 1.17 -15.81
C LEU A 104 2.17 0.93 -14.54
N PRO A 105 3.00 -0.13 -14.49
CA PRO A 105 3.86 -0.39 -13.34
C PRO A 105 4.73 0.80 -12.93
N SER A 106 5.24 1.56 -13.91
CA SER A 106 6.03 2.77 -13.65
C SER A 106 5.23 3.88 -12.98
N GLU A 107 3.96 4.03 -13.35
CA GLU A 107 3.07 5.03 -12.76
C GLU A 107 2.77 4.71 -11.30
N ILE A 108 2.47 3.44 -11.00
CA ILE A 108 2.19 3.01 -9.64
C ILE A 108 3.44 3.10 -8.76
N ASP A 109 4.60 2.75 -9.28
CA ASP A 109 5.88 2.85 -8.57
C ASP A 109 6.17 4.30 -8.17
N THR A 110 5.91 5.25 -9.06
CA THR A 110 6.10 6.68 -8.79
C THR A 110 5.17 7.16 -7.67
N ILE A 111 3.91 6.78 -7.72
CA ILE A 111 2.92 7.17 -6.71
C ILE A 111 3.29 6.58 -5.35
N LEU A 112 3.58 5.30 -5.27
CA LEU A 112 3.95 4.62 -4.03
C LEU A 112 5.25 5.17 -3.45
N LYS A 113 6.22 5.46 -4.29
CA LYS A 113 7.48 6.08 -3.85
C LYS A 113 7.24 7.44 -3.21
N ASN A 114 6.38 8.25 -3.78
CA ASN A 114 6.01 9.55 -3.23
C ASN A 114 5.26 9.43 -1.90
N MET A 115 4.60 8.30 -1.66
CA MET A 115 3.98 7.98 -0.39
C MET A 115 4.96 7.38 0.63
N GLY A 116 6.22 7.19 0.27
CA GLY A 116 7.20 6.51 1.10
C GLY A 116 7.04 4.99 1.10
N MET A 117 6.36 4.44 0.11
CA MET A 117 6.10 3.01 -0.04
C MET A 117 6.68 2.49 -1.34
N SER A 118 6.85 1.18 -1.44
CA SER A 118 7.17 0.51 -2.71
C SER A 118 6.18 -0.64 -2.95
N ARG A 119 6.12 -1.14 -4.19
CA ARG A 119 5.32 -2.33 -4.46
C ARG A 119 5.83 -3.54 -3.67
N LEU A 120 7.14 -3.60 -3.48
CA LEU A 120 7.76 -4.66 -2.68
C LEU A 120 7.29 -4.61 -1.23
N ASP A 121 7.12 -3.41 -0.68
CA ASP A 121 6.61 -3.22 0.69
C ASP A 121 5.15 -3.67 0.84
N ILE A 122 4.39 -3.54 -0.24
CA ILE A 122 2.98 -3.95 -0.27
C ILE A 122 2.84 -5.45 -0.50
N ASP A 123 3.60 -5.99 -1.46
CA ASP A 123 3.51 -7.40 -1.85
C ASP A 123 4.23 -8.32 -0.87
N ASN A 124 5.21 -7.81 -0.17
CA ASN A 124 5.96 -8.55 0.84
C ASN A 124 5.49 -8.14 2.23
N GLU A 125 4.39 -8.71 2.69
CA GLU A 125 4.15 -8.74 4.11
C GLU A 125 5.22 -9.61 4.74
N LEU A 126 6.23 -8.97 5.28
CA LEU A 126 7.27 -9.68 6.04
C LEU A 126 6.62 -10.26 7.28
N THR A 127 6.68 -11.58 7.39
CA THR A 127 6.11 -12.33 8.50
C THR A 127 7.21 -12.87 9.41
N GLU A 128 6.85 -13.21 10.64
CA GLU A 128 7.76 -13.84 11.59
C GLU A 128 8.36 -15.12 10.99
N GLY A 129 9.67 -15.27 11.16
CA GLY A 129 10.42 -16.42 10.65
C GLY A 129 10.97 -16.28 9.23
N GLU A 130 10.63 -15.21 8.51
CA GLU A 130 11.19 -14.97 7.19
C GLU A 130 12.64 -14.48 7.25
N LYS A 131 13.42 -14.93 6.27
CA LYS A 131 14.80 -14.45 6.11
C LYS A 131 14.79 -13.11 5.38
N VAL A 132 15.56 -12.17 5.92
CA VAL A 132 15.72 -10.85 5.35
C VAL A 132 17.18 -10.46 5.29
N LYS A 133 17.48 -9.52 4.39
CA LYS A 133 18.79 -8.89 4.29
C LYS A 133 18.67 -7.44 4.72
N VAL A 134 19.56 -6.99 5.56
CA VAL A 134 19.64 -5.58 5.95
C VAL A 134 20.36 -4.81 4.85
N VAL A 135 19.71 -3.79 4.30
CA VAL A 135 20.23 -3.00 3.17
C VAL A 135 20.67 -1.60 3.55
N ASP A 136 20.37 -1.17 4.76
CA ASP A 136 20.74 0.15 5.28
C ASP A 136 21.00 0.10 6.78
N GLY A 137 21.83 1.02 7.27
CA GLY A 137 22.17 1.14 8.68
C GLY A 137 23.46 0.44 9.07
N PRO A 138 23.76 0.33 10.40
CA PRO A 138 25.00 -0.27 10.91
C PRO A 138 25.19 -1.74 10.54
N PHE A 139 24.10 -2.44 10.24
CA PHE A 139 24.09 -3.87 9.93
C PHE A 139 23.89 -4.15 8.44
N LYS A 140 24.16 -3.17 7.59
CA LYS A 140 24.06 -3.31 6.13
C LYS A 140 24.81 -4.54 5.63
N ASN A 141 24.17 -5.27 4.70
CA ASN A 141 24.67 -6.52 4.10
C ASN A 141 24.65 -7.73 5.04
N MET A 142 24.00 -7.64 6.17
CA MET A 142 23.80 -8.77 7.07
C MET A 142 22.47 -9.46 6.83
N PHE A 143 22.45 -10.77 7.05
CA PHE A 143 21.22 -11.57 6.93
C PHE A 143 20.71 -11.92 8.31
N GLY A 144 19.40 -11.96 8.43
CA GLY A 144 18.73 -12.33 9.67
C GLY A 144 17.35 -12.91 9.43
N LYS A 145 16.72 -13.32 10.52
CA LYS A 145 15.32 -13.77 10.53
C LYS A 145 14.45 -12.81 11.31
N ILE A 146 13.25 -12.55 10.82
CA ILE A 146 12.29 -11.73 11.55
C ILE A 146 11.81 -12.50 12.79
N GLN A 147 12.03 -11.92 13.96
CA GLN A 147 11.55 -12.45 15.23
C GLN A 147 10.16 -11.93 15.56
N THR A 148 9.96 -10.62 15.42
CA THR A 148 8.71 -9.94 15.77
C THR A 148 8.42 -8.85 14.73
N VAL A 149 7.14 -8.66 14.46
CA VAL A 149 6.65 -7.61 13.54
C VAL A 149 5.78 -6.65 14.33
N ASP A 150 6.17 -5.36 14.36
CA ASP A 150 5.36 -4.29 14.92
C ASP A 150 4.71 -3.50 13.79
N LYS A 151 3.46 -3.80 13.50
CA LYS A 151 2.72 -3.16 12.41
C LYS A 151 2.36 -1.71 12.71
N GLU A 152 2.20 -1.36 13.98
CA GLU A 152 1.83 0.01 14.36
C GLU A 152 2.97 0.99 14.13
N ASN A 153 4.20 0.61 14.46
CA ASN A 153 5.38 1.45 14.29
C ASN A 153 6.16 1.16 13.01
N SER A 154 5.70 0.21 12.18
CA SER A 154 6.38 -0.25 10.96
C SER A 154 7.83 -0.68 11.21
N THR A 155 8.06 -1.33 12.35
CA THR A 155 9.37 -1.84 12.76
C THR A 155 9.36 -3.35 12.87
N PHE A 156 10.53 -3.93 12.66
CA PHE A 156 10.74 -5.37 12.77
C PHE A 156 11.92 -5.62 13.70
N THR A 157 11.76 -6.63 14.55
CA THR A 157 12.90 -7.16 15.29
C THR A 157 13.49 -8.31 14.50
N VAL A 158 14.72 -8.16 14.03
CA VAL A 158 15.43 -9.13 13.21
C VAL A 158 16.54 -9.75 14.05
N LEU A 159 16.60 -11.07 14.07
CA LEU A 159 17.71 -11.80 14.70
C LEU A 159 18.85 -11.90 13.69
N ILE A 160 19.93 -11.18 13.94
CA ILE A 160 21.12 -11.17 13.11
C ILE A 160 22.20 -12.01 13.80
N ASP A 161 22.85 -12.89 13.04
CA ASP A 161 23.97 -13.68 13.53
C ASP A 161 25.23 -12.82 13.55
N LEU A 162 25.61 -12.37 14.74
CA LEU A 162 26.85 -11.63 14.99
C LEU A 162 27.81 -12.51 15.75
N PHE A 163 28.91 -12.91 15.09
CA PHE A 163 29.97 -13.72 15.71
C PHE A 163 29.49 -15.03 16.35
N GLY A 164 28.53 -15.67 15.70
CA GLY A 164 27.95 -16.92 16.20
C GLY A 164 26.86 -16.76 17.27
N GLN A 165 26.46 -15.52 17.54
CA GLN A 165 25.38 -15.21 18.47
C GLN A 165 24.24 -14.49 17.77
N GLU A 166 23.03 -14.96 17.95
CA GLU A 166 21.84 -14.27 17.44
C GLU A 166 21.55 -13.03 18.30
N THR A 167 21.57 -11.88 17.66
CA THR A 167 21.35 -10.58 18.32
C THR A 167 20.08 -9.95 17.76
N PRO A 168 19.08 -9.60 18.59
CA PRO A 168 17.90 -8.90 18.13
C PRO A 168 18.23 -7.45 17.79
N VAL A 169 17.82 -7.01 16.59
CA VAL A 169 18.02 -5.65 16.10
C VAL A 169 16.72 -5.12 15.57
N ASP A 170 16.33 -3.93 16.00
CA ASP A 170 15.14 -3.27 15.49
C ASP A 170 15.47 -2.53 14.20
N VAL A 171 14.72 -2.84 13.14
CA VAL A 171 14.89 -2.25 11.82
C VAL A 171 13.54 -1.81 11.27
N THR A 172 13.57 -0.83 10.37
CA THR A 172 12.36 -0.40 9.65
C THR A 172 12.23 -1.15 8.34
N LEU A 173 11.04 -1.11 7.73
CA LEU A 173 10.78 -1.76 6.46
C LEU A 173 11.71 -1.29 5.34
N SER A 174 12.12 -0.01 5.35
CA SER A 174 13.05 0.56 4.38
C SER A 174 14.49 0.07 4.53
N GLN A 175 14.82 -0.52 5.68
CA GLN A 175 16.19 -0.99 6.01
C GLN A 175 16.42 -2.46 5.69
N VAL A 176 15.37 -3.20 5.37
CA VAL A 176 15.43 -4.64 5.07
C VAL A 176 14.76 -4.97 3.75
N GLU A 177 15.23 -6.02 3.11
CA GLU A 177 14.58 -6.60 1.94
C GLU A 177 14.51 -8.11 2.10
N LYS A 178 13.60 -8.73 1.38
CA LYS A 178 13.44 -10.18 1.38
C LYS A 178 14.68 -10.84 0.81
N ALA A 179 15.25 -11.74 1.57
CA ALA A 179 16.47 -12.45 1.15
C ALA A 179 16.16 -13.55 0.15
#